data_a6888237b6c16eeca68a11b9f50cdf37
#
_entry.id   a6888237b6c16eeca68a11b9f50cdf37
#
_cell.length_a   1.000
_cell.length_b   1.000
_cell.length_c   1.000
_cell.angle_alpha   90.00
_cell.angle_beta   90.00
_cell.angle_gamma   90.00
#
_symmetry.space_group_name_H-M   'P 1'
#
loop_
_entity.id
_entity.type
_entity.pdbx_description
1 polymer ?
#
loop_
_entity_poly.entity_id
_entity_poly.type
_entity_poly.pdbx_seq_one_letter_code
_entity_poly.pdbx_strand_id
1 'polypeptide(L)'
;MGMLAASVKTKNLPQRVLRWQTMVENECNAQGVPELVPYVLGIIMVESDGNAEQTPDIMQSSESQGRPMNSIDNPKESIHYGVMHLIGAFADAKKYGITDLSAIVQAYNFGRFYIRWLASNNKQHSLQVAEQYSKTVVAPSLGNSTGAMIRYSHPIAVAYNGGYKYKNGGNFFYAEIVKQYVDFVGGVDPTDVDTRKNVTLPSDWLTNNLGWLQCVERQSWVYKEPNELAEVVGKIPLGSGHVYLETAWDGKRFWFKIANDNWVPETVMRIEKDGRSKGVIWNEWDGLEC
;
A
#
# COMPACT_ATOMS: atom_id res chain seq x y z
N MET A 1 -25.61 -1.76 0.95
CA MET A 1 -25.54 -1.60 -0.51
C MET A 1 -25.09 -0.16 -0.75
N GLY A 2 -23.80 0.10 -0.61
CA GLY A 2 -23.22 1.41 -0.87
C GLY A 2 -23.21 1.65 -2.38
N MET A 3 -23.78 2.76 -2.81
CA MET A 3 -23.68 3.19 -4.21
C MET A 3 -22.20 3.33 -4.54
N LEU A 4 -21.75 2.58 -5.54
CA LEU A 4 -20.45 2.77 -6.17
C LEU A 4 -20.33 4.25 -6.54
N ALA A 5 -19.37 4.94 -5.94
CA ALA A 5 -19.01 6.29 -6.33
C ALA A 5 -18.84 6.33 -7.84
N ALA A 6 -19.30 7.43 -8.44
CA ALA A 6 -19.18 7.66 -9.87
C ALA A 6 -17.78 7.27 -10.33
N SER A 7 -17.69 6.41 -11.33
CA SER A 7 -16.44 5.79 -11.77
C SER A 7 -15.37 6.86 -11.99
N VAL A 8 -14.35 6.83 -11.14
CA VAL A 8 -13.12 7.60 -11.34
C VAL A 8 -12.61 7.28 -12.74
N LYS A 9 -12.39 8.28 -13.55
CA LYS A 9 -11.97 8.09 -14.93
C LYS A 9 -10.49 8.36 -15.05
N THR A 10 -9.82 7.47 -15.76
CA THR A 10 -8.50 7.78 -16.29
C THR A 10 -8.62 8.71 -17.50
N LYS A 11 -7.60 9.52 -17.71
CA LYS A 11 -7.49 10.43 -18.86
C LYS A 11 -6.05 10.43 -19.36
N ASN A 12 -5.89 10.60 -20.67
CA ASN A 12 -4.57 10.76 -21.31
C ASN A 12 -3.58 9.59 -21.08
N LEU A 13 -4.03 8.39 -20.70
CA LEU A 13 -3.17 7.23 -20.56
C LEU A 13 -2.85 6.62 -21.92
N PRO A 14 -1.56 6.43 -22.25
CA PRO A 14 -1.16 5.79 -23.49
C PRO A 14 -1.37 4.26 -23.41
N GLN A 15 -1.44 3.63 -24.60
CA GLN A 15 -1.66 2.19 -24.70
C GLN A 15 -0.62 1.34 -23.96
N ARG A 16 0.61 1.81 -23.82
CA ARG A 16 1.68 1.13 -23.06
C ARG A 16 1.40 1.05 -21.56
N VAL A 17 0.56 1.93 -21.02
CA VAL A 17 0.04 1.85 -19.64
C VAL A 17 -1.25 1.02 -19.60
N LEU A 18 -2.17 1.26 -20.55
CA LEU A 18 -3.45 0.56 -20.60
C LEU A 18 -3.30 -0.95 -20.83
N ARG A 19 -2.20 -1.43 -21.41
CA ARG A 19 -1.92 -2.87 -21.53
C ARG A 19 -1.87 -3.58 -20.17
N TRP A 20 -1.63 -2.87 -19.07
CA TRP A 20 -1.60 -3.41 -17.71
C TRP A 20 -2.96 -3.43 -17.04
N GLN A 21 -3.99 -2.81 -17.62
CA GLN A 21 -5.29 -2.62 -16.99
C GLN A 21 -5.88 -3.93 -16.46
N THR A 22 -5.93 -4.98 -17.26
CA THR A 22 -6.50 -6.27 -16.81
C THR A 22 -5.73 -6.85 -15.61
N MET A 23 -4.39 -6.71 -15.59
CA MET A 23 -3.57 -7.19 -14.47
C MET A 23 -3.83 -6.36 -13.20
N VAL A 24 -3.96 -5.05 -13.35
CA VAL A 24 -4.32 -4.12 -12.26
C VAL A 24 -5.73 -4.40 -11.73
N GLU A 25 -6.71 -4.59 -12.62
CA GLU A 25 -8.08 -4.95 -12.26
C GLU A 25 -8.12 -6.26 -11.46
N ASN A 26 -7.40 -7.28 -11.92
CA ASN A 26 -7.31 -8.57 -11.23
C ASN A 26 -6.70 -8.42 -9.84
N GLU A 27 -5.62 -7.65 -9.72
CA GLU A 27 -4.99 -7.44 -8.42
C GLU A 27 -5.88 -6.60 -7.48
N CYS A 28 -6.42 -5.47 -7.95
CA CYS A 28 -7.31 -4.64 -7.14
C CYS A 28 -8.56 -5.40 -6.69
N ASN A 29 -9.14 -6.24 -7.56
CA ASN A 29 -10.26 -7.10 -7.21
C ASN A 29 -9.85 -8.15 -6.16
N ALA A 30 -8.69 -8.78 -6.31
CA ALA A 30 -8.17 -9.75 -5.34
C ALA A 30 -7.95 -9.12 -3.96
N GLN A 31 -7.51 -7.86 -3.92
CA GLN A 31 -7.33 -7.08 -2.68
C GLN A 31 -8.63 -6.43 -2.18
N GLY A 32 -9.75 -6.57 -2.91
CA GLY A 32 -11.04 -6.01 -2.55
C GLY A 32 -11.15 -4.48 -2.69
N VAL A 33 -10.35 -3.87 -3.54
CA VAL A 33 -10.26 -2.42 -3.78
C VAL A 33 -10.35 -2.07 -5.27
N PRO A 34 -11.38 -2.54 -6.00
CA PRO A 34 -11.50 -2.30 -7.44
C PRO A 34 -11.53 -0.81 -7.81
N GLU A 35 -11.97 0.03 -6.90
CA GLU A 35 -12.00 1.49 -7.02
C GLU A 35 -10.62 2.12 -7.16
N LEU A 36 -9.55 1.43 -6.77
CA LEU A 36 -8.17 1.94 -6.88
C LEU A 36 -7.55 1.76 -8.27
N VAL A 37 -8.18 1.00 -9.17
CA VAL A 37 -7.68 0.74 -10.53
C VAL A 37 -7.21 2.01 -11.26
N PRO A 38 -7.98 3.11 -11.31
CA PRO A 38 -7.54 4.32 -11.99
C PRO A 38 -6.29 4.94 -11.37
N TYR A 39 -6.18 4.94 -10.04
CA TYR A 39 -5.02 5.47 -9.32
C TYR A 39 -3.77 4.64 -9.58
N VAL A 40 -3.91 3.31 -9.58
CA VAL A 40 -2.81 2.39 -9.88
C VAL A 40 -2.30 2.62 -11.30
N LEU A 41 -3.19 2.75 -12.29
CA LEU A 41 -2.81 3.07 -13.67
C LEU A 41 -2.12 4.43 -13.80
N GLY A 42 -2.61 5.44 -13.08
CA GLY A 42 -1.97 6.77 -13.03
C GLY A 42 -0.58 6.72 -12.37
N ILE A 43 -0.40 5.92 -11.35
CA ILE A 43 0.89 5.68 -10.69
C ILE A 43 1.85 4.96 -11.65
N ILE A 44 1.43 3.89 -12.33
CA ILE A 44 2.24 3.21 -13.35
C ILE A 44 2.72 4.19 -14.43
N MET A 45 1.85 5.11 -14.85
CA MET A 45 2.22 6.16 -15.82
C MET A 45 3.36 7.02 -15.29
N VAL A 46 3.29 7.44 -14.04
CA VAL A 46 4.26 8.38 -13.45
C VAL A 46 5.58 7.69 -13.08
N GLU A 47 5.53 6.43 -12.64
CA GLU A 47 6.72 5.70 -12.18
C GLU A 47 7.56 5.12 -13.33
N SER A 48 6.91 4.61 -14.37
CA SER A 48 7.63 3.88 -15.42
C SER A 48 7.12 4.15 -16.85
N ASP A 49 6.09 5.01 -16.99
CA ASP A 49 5.40 5.17 -18.27
C ASP A 49 4.83 3.84 -18.82
N GLY A 50 4.67 2.83 -17.94
CA GLY A 50 4.25 1.48 -18.27
C GLY A 50 5.28 0.65 -19.06
N ASN A 51 6.54 1.12 -19.13
CA ASN A 51 7.61 0.49 -19.91
C ASN A 51 8.35 -0.58 -19.09
N ALA A 52 7.79 -1.80 -19.05
CA ALA A 52 8.39 -2.91 -18.33
C ALA A 52 9.67 -3.45 -18.97
N GLU A 53 9.92 -3.16 -20.23
CA GLU A 53 11.13 -3.57 -20.93
C GLU A 53 12.37 -2.82 -20.40
N GLN A 54 12.18 -1.60 -19.90
CA GLN A 54 13.22 -0.82 -19.26
C GLN A 54 13.16 -0.88 -17.73
N THR A 55 11.95 -0.98 -17.17
CA THR A 55 11.69 -0.92 -15.74
C THR A 55 10.63 -1.97 -15.39
N PRO A 56 11.02 -3.24 -15.16
CA PRO A 56 10.07 -4.30 -14.79
C PRO A 56 9.29 -3.99 -13.50
N ASP A 57 9.91 -3.26 -12.57
CA ASP A 57 9.24 -2.67 -11.40
C ASP A 57 8.42 -1.45 -11.80
N ILE A 58 7.33 -1.69 -12.55
CA ILE A 58 6.53 -0.64 -13.20
C ILE A 58 5.81 0.30 -12.23
N MET A 59 5.67 -0.08 -10.98
CA MET A 59 5.13 0.76 -9.90
C MET A 59 6.22 1.28 -8.95
N GLN A 60 7.51 0.97 -9.20
CA GLN A 60 8.63 1.32 -8.32
C GLN A 60 8.38 0.94 -6.86
N SER A 61 7.88 -0.27 -6.67
CA SER A 61 7.40 -0.76 -5.37
C SER A 61 8.44 -1.54 -4.57
N SER A 62 9.64 -1.79 -5.13
CA SER A 62 10.71 -2.54 -4.46
C SER A 62 11.05 -2.02 -3.07
N GLU A 63 11.23 -0.70 -2.94
CA GLU A 63 11.62 -0.08 -1.67
C GLU A 63 10.53 -0.16 -0.61
N SER A 64 9.26 -0.23 -1.00
CA SER A 64 8.14 -0.44 -0.06
C SER A 64 8.22 -1.79 0.66
N GLN A 65 9.01 -2.73 0.13
CA GLN A 65 9.28 -4.05 0.68
C GLN A 65 10.65 -4.14 1.38
N GLY A 66 11.32 -3.01 1.59
CA GLY A 66 12.68 -2.99 2.14
C GLY A 66 13.74 -3.58 1.20
N ARG A 67 13.43 -3.69 -0.09
CA ARG A 67 14.36 -4.19 -1.11
C ARG A 67 15.11 -3.03 -1.78
N PRO A 68 16.26 -3.31 -2.41
CA PRO A 68 16.92 -2.32 -3.25
C PRO A 68 16.02 -1.81 -4.38
N MET A 69 16.17 -0.56 -4.75
CA MET A 69 15.44 0.06 -5.88
C MET A 69 15.56 -0.83 -7.13
N ASN A 70 14.46 -0.98 -7.87
CA ASN A 70 14.37 -1.78 -9.10
C ASN A 70 14.76 -3.26 -8.93
N SER A 71 14.65 -3.83 -7.74
CA SER A 71 14.97 -5.26 -7.52
C SER A 71 13.81 -6.20 -7.87
N ILE A 72 12.62 -5.68 -8.10
CA ILE A 72 11.49 -6.45 -8.63
C ILE A 72 11.69 -6.56 -10.15
N ASP A 73 11.73 -7.77 -10.65
CA ASP A 73 12.06 -8.10 -12.03
C ASP A 73 10.85 -8.47 -12.91
N ASN A 74 9.64 -8.38 -12.35
CA ASN A 74 8.41 -8.65 -13.08
C ASN A 74 7.25 -7.71 -12.71
N PRO A 75 6.44 -7.31 -13.70
CA PRO A 75 5.35 -6.36 -13.51
C PRO A 75 4.24 -6.84 -12.58
N LYS A 76 3.97 -8.13 -12.54
CA LYS A 76 2.90 -8.68 -11.68
C LYS A 76 3.23 -8.49 -10.20
N GLU A 77 4.46 -8.77 -9.83
CA GLU A 77 4.95 -8.55 -8.46
C GLU A 77 4.99 -7.06 -8.11
N SER A 78 5.43 -6.23 -9.06
CA SER A 78 5.42 -4.78 -8.91
C SER A 78 4.02 -4.22 -8.67
N ILE A 79 3.02 -4.64 -9.46
CA ILE A 79 1.62 -4.24 -9.27
C ILE A 79 1.11 -4.71 -7.92
N HIS A 80 1.40 -5.94 -7.52
CA HIS A 80 0.99 -6.47 -6.23
C HIS A 80 1.47 -5.59 -5.08
N TYR A 81 2.77 -5.35 -4.97
CA TYR A 81 3.32 -4.55 -3.88
C TYR A 81 2.96 -3.06 -3.99
N GLY A 82 2.83 -2.54 -5.20
CA GLY A 82 2.37 -1.17 -5.42
C GLY A 82 0.93 -0.95 -4.94
N VAL A 83 0.03 -1.88 -5.25
CA VAL A 83 -1.37 -1.86 -4.76
C VAL A 83 -1.39 -1.94 -3.23
N MET A 84 -0.61 -2.85 -2.64
CA MET A 84 -0.50 -2.98 -1.19
C MET A 84 0.02 -1.70 -0.52
N HIS A 85 1.03 -1.05 -1.11
CA HIS A 85 1.56 0.22 -0.60
C HIS A 85 0.50 1.33 -0.64
N LEU A 86 -0.27 1.41 -1.73
CA LEU A 86 -1.36 2.37 -1.87
C LEU A 86 -2.49 2.11 -0.87
N ILE A 87 -2.92 0.86 -0.70
CA ILE A 87 -3.90 0.45 0.33
C ILE A 87 -3.43 0.93 1.72
N GLY A 88 -2.16 0.70 2.04
CA GLY A 88 -1.59 1.17 3.29
C GLY A 88 -1.67 2.69 3.47
N ALA A 89 -1.48 3.47 2.40
CA ALA A 89 -1.64 4.93 2.45
C ALA A 89 -3.10 5.34 2.73
N PHE A 90 -4.08 4.64 2.15
CA PHE A 90 -5.51 4.83 2.45
C PHE A 90 -5.84 4.47 3.91
N ALA A 91 -5.29 3.36 4.41
CA ALA A 91 -5.48 2.95 5.81
C ALA A 91 -4.94 4.00 6.79
N ASP A 92 -3.75 4.52 6.53
CA ASP A 92 -3.18 5.60 7.35
C ASP A 92 -4.01 6.88 7.24
N ALA A 93 -4.50 7.23 6.06
CA ALA A 93 -5.37 8.37 5.85
C ALA A 93 -6.64 8.25 6.71
N LYS A 94 -7.30 7.10 6.67
CA LYS A 94 -8.47 6.79 7.51
C LYS A 94 -8.14 6.90 9.00
N LYS A 95 -7.04 6.30 9.44
CA LYS A 95 -6.59 6.33 10.83
C LYS A 95 -6.36 7.75 11.35
N TYR A 96 -5.83 8.63 10.52
CA TYR A 96 -5.48 10.01 10.90
C TYR A 96 -6.50 11.06 10.44
N GLY A 97 -7.65 10.64 9.89
CA GLY A 97 -8.73 11.55 9.46
C GLY A 97 -8.37 12.42 8.25
N ILE A 98 -7.44 11.96 7.40
CA ILE A 98 -7.06 12.63 6.15
C ILE A 98 -7.97 12.11 5.03
N THR A 99 -8.77 12.98 4.44
CA THR A 99 -9.70 12.65 3.33
C THR A 99 -9.20 13.15 1.97
N ASP A 100 -8.12 13.89 1.93
CA ASP A 100 -7.54 14.44 0.70
C ASP A 100 -6.82 13.37 -0.11
N LEU A 101 -7.39 12.99 -1.24
CA LEU A 101 -6.81 12.03 -2.18
C LEU A 101 -5.43 12.43 -2.68
N SER A 102 -5.16 13.74 -2.80
CA SER A 102 -3.83 14.22 -3.20
C SER A 102 -2.79 13.92 -2.14
N ALA A 103 -3.14 14.03 -0.85
CA ALA A 103 -2.27 13.64 0.24
C ALA A 103 -1.92 12.14 0.19
N ILE A 104 -2.93 11.30 -0.09
CA ILE A 104 -2.79 9.85 -0.15
C ILE A 104 -1.91 9.43 -1.33
N VAL A 105 -2.16 9.98 -2.50
CA VAL A 105 -1.34 9.72 -3.69
C VAL A 105 0.08 10.28 -3.53
N GLN A 106 0.24 11.45 -2.91
CA GLN A 106 1.56 11.99 -2.59
C GLN A 106 2.34 11.08 -1.62
N ALA A 107 1.64 10.44 -0.68
CA ALA A 107 2.24 9.49 0.26
C ALA A 107 2.77 8.22 -0.41
N TYR A 108 2.29 7.87 -1.61
CA TYR A 108 2.89 6.79 -2.39
C TYR A 108 4.36 7.07 -2.68
N ASN A 109 4.70 8.28 -3.11
CA ASN A 109 6.08 8.68 -3.42
C ASN A 109 6.92 9.02 -2.18
N PHE A 110 6.31 9.68 -1.18
CA PHE A 110 7.02 10.12 0.03
C PHE A 110 7.15 9.04 1.11
N GLY A 111 6.43 7.93 0.96
CA GLY A 111 6.18 6.99 2.03
C GLY A 111 5.01 7.42 2.92
N ARG A 112 4.38 6.42 3.54
CA ARG A 112 3.15 6.56 4.33
C ARG A 112 3.30 7.50 5.54
N PHE A 113 4.51 7.72 6.04
CA PHE A 113 4.78 8.66 7.14
C PHE A 113 4.32 10.09 6.82
N TYR A 114 4.22 10.46 5.55
CA TYR A 114 3.68 11.77 5.14
C TYR A 114 2.28 12.03 5.67
N ILE A 115 1.40 11.04 5.64
CA ILE A 115 0.03 11.13 6.17
C ILE A 115 0.05 11.45 7.67
N ARG A 116 0.84 10.70 8.45
CA ARG A 116 1.00 10.93 9.87
C ARG A 116 1.57 12.32 10.17
N TRP A 117 2.55 12.74 9.37
CA TRP A 117 3.19 14.05 9.54
C TRP A 117 2.19 15.20 9.30
N LEU A 118 1.34 15.10 8.27
CA LEU A 118 0.27 16.08 8.03
C LEU A 118 -0.63 16.20 9.26
N ALA A 119 -1.14 15.08 9.76
CA ALA A 119 -2.02 15.05 10.92
C ALA A 119 -1.34 15.59 12.19
N SER A 120 -0.12 15.15 12.49
CA SER A 120 0.63 15.58 13.68
C SER A 120 1.02 17.06 13.67
N ASN A 121 1.10 17.69 12.49
CA ASN A 121 1.40 19.10 12.34
C ASN A 121 0.16 19.96 12.02
N ASN A 122 -1.02 19.37 12.09
CA ASN A 122 -2.30 20.00 11.72
C ASN A 122 -2.25 20.70 10.36
N LYS A 123 -1.70 20.01 9.36
CA LYS A 123 -1.53 20.52 7.99
C LYS A 123 -2.47 19.82 7.01
N GLN A 124 -3.02 20.58 6.09
CA GLN A 124 -3.66 20.04 4.90
C GLN A 124 -2.63 19.94 3.78
N HIS A 125 -2.79 18.92 2.93
CA HIS A 125 -1.93 18.78 1.76
C HIS A 125 -2.11 19.96 0.80
N SER A 126 -1.00 20.43 0.31
CA SER A 126 -0.88 21.34 -0.85
C SER A 126 0.50 21.17 -1.46
N LEU A 127 0.72 21.70 -2.65
CA LEU A 127 2.01 21.64 -3.29
C LEU A 127 3.12 22.28 -2.42
N GLN A 128 2.80 23.40 -1.76
CA GLN A 128 3.73 24.08 -0.85
C GLN A 128 4.03 23.24 0.40
N VAL A 129 3.03 22.53 0.94
CA VAL A 129 3.21 21.65 2.09
C VAL A 129 4.01 20.41 1.70
N ALA A 130 3.76 19.85 0.52
CA ALA A 130 4.56 18.76 -0.04
C ALA A 130 6.02 19.18 -0.27
N GLU A 131 6.27 20.40 -0.81
CA GLU A 131 7.60 20.96 -0.94
C GLU A 131 8.28 21.13 0.42
N GLN A 132 7.57 21.67 1.42
CA GLN A 132 8.09 21.79 2.78
C GLN A 132 8.51 20.43 3.33
N TYR A 133 7.67 19.41 3.21
CA TYR A 133 7.98 18.06 3.67
C TYR A 133 9.18 17.45 2.94
N SER A 134 9.24 17.61 1.62
CA SER A 134 10.40 17.21 0.80
C SER A 134 11.69 17.84 1.32
N LYS A 135 11.68 19.16 1.57
CA LYS A 135 12.84 19.94 2.04
C LYS A 135 13.28 19.58 3.44
N THR A 136 12.31 19.45 4.37
CA THR A 136 12.62 19.41 5.81
C THR A 136 12.62 18.00 6.40
N VAL A 137 12.07 17.03 5.70
CA VAL A 137 11.96 15.64 6.17
C VAL A 137 12.65 14.67 5.21
N VAL A 138 12.18 14.57 3.96
CA VAL A 138 12.67 13.54 3.04
C VAL A 138 14.12 13.78 2.64
N ALA A 139 14.44 14.97 2.13
CA ALA A 139 15.78 15.26 1.65
C ALA A 139 16.85 15.10 2.75
N PRO A 140 16.67 15.64 3.97
CA PRO A 140 17.62 15.42 5.07
C PRO A 140 17.77 13.97 5.47
N SER A 141 16.67 13.19 5.53
CA SER A 141 16.72 11.76 5.90
C SER A 141 17.50 10.91 4.90
N LEU A 142 17.60 11.37 3.65
CA LEU A 142 18.36 10.74 2.57
C LEU A 142 19.68 11.45 2.24
N GLY A 143 20.22 12.22 3.21
CA GLY A 143 21.56 12.81 3.16
C GLY A 143 21.67 14.19 2.48
N ASN A 144 20.56 14.82 2.11
CA ASN A 144 20.57 16.21 1.59
C ASN A 144 20.11 17.19 2.68
N SER A 145 20.96 17.45 3.65
CA SER A 145 20.70 18.43 4.73
C SER A 145 20.91 19.89 4.29
N THR A 146 21.54 20.12 3.15
CA THR A 146 21.85 21.48 2.64
C THR A 146 20.71 22.09 1.84
N GLY A 147 19.68 21.31 1.49
CA GLY A 147 18.60 21.77 0.62
C GLY A 147 19.02 21.90 -0.86
N ALA A 148 20.07 21.17 -1.28
CA ALA A 148 20.49 21.14 -2.67
C ALA A 148 19.36 20.71 -3.59
N MET A 149 19.20 21.42 -4.71
CA MET A 149 18.17 21.15 -5.72
C MET A 149 18.78 20.62 -7.01
N ILE A 150 17.98 19.87 -7.76
CA ILE A 150 18.32 19.34 -9.09
C ILE A 150 17.27 19.79 -10.12
N ARG A 151 17.69 19.85 -11.38
CA ARG A 151 16.75 20.13 -12.50
C ARG A 151 15.70 19.04 -12.60
N TYR A 152 14.48 19.50 -12.81
CA TYR A 152 13.32 18.65 -13.08
C TYR A 152 12.42 19.34 -14.11
N SER A 153 12.57 18.96 -15.36
CA SER A 153 11.98 19.66 -16.51
C SER A 153 10.49 19.36 -16.76
N HIS A 154 9.82 18.71 -15.80
CA HIS A 154 8.38 18.46 -15.94
C HIS A 154 7.61 19.79 -16.01
N PRO A 155 6.60 19.95 -16.91
CA PRO A 155 5.89 21.23 -17.10
C PRO A 155 5.33 21.84 -15.82
N ILE A 156 4.79 21.03 -14.90
CA ILE A 156 4.29 21.49 -13.59
C ILE A 156 5.42 22.14 -12.78
N ALA A 157 6.58 21.50 -12.73
CA ALA A 157 7.73 22.04 -11.98
C ALA A 157 8.28 23.32 -12.64
N VAL A 158 8.33 23.35 -13.96
CA VAL A 158 8.76 24.55 -14.69
C VAL A 158 7.82 25.73 -14.39
N ALA A 159 6.52 25.50 -14.41
CA ALA A 159 5.53 26.53 -14.09
C ALA A 159 5.58 26.96 -12.61
N TYR A 160 5.88 26.04 -11.70
CA TYR A 160 5.88 26.31 -10.25
C TYR A 160 7.12 27.06 -9.78
N ASN A 161 8.32 26.58 -10.12
CA ASN A 161 9.58 27.12 -9.58
C ASN A 161 10.74 27.16 -10.60
N GLY A 162 10.45 27.12 -11.89
CA GLY A 162 11.47 27.13 -12.94
C GLY A 162 12.07 25.74 -13.21
N GLY A 163 11.48 24.66 -12.70
CA GLY A 163 11.88 23.29 -12.99
C GLY A 163 12.95 22.72 -12.06
N TYR A 164 12.71 22.75 -10.76
CA TYR A 164 13.62 22.23 -9.75
C TYR A 164 12.88 21.38 -8.70
N LYS A 165 13.58 20.38 -8.15
CA LYS A 165 13.18 19.63 -6.96
C LYS A 165 14.38 19.36 -6.06
N TYR A 166 14.14 19.04 -4.78
CA TYR A 166 15.24 18.72 -3.86
C TYR A 166 15.91 17.41 -4.25
N LYS A 167 17.24 17.40 -4.31
CA LYS A 167 18.02 16.17 -4.47
C LYS A 167 17.70 15.26 -3.29
N ASN A 168 17.40 13.98 -3.56
CA ASN A 168 16.98 13.00 -2.56
C ASN A 168 15.71 13.39 -1.77
N GLY A 169 14.92 14.33 -2.27
CA GLY A 169 13.73 14.84 -1.59
C GLY A 169 12.41 14.17 -2.02
N GLY A 170 12.48 13.09 -2.79
CA GLY A 170 11.30 12.55 -3.46
C GLY A 170 10.78 13.51 -4.53
N ASN A 171 9.56 13.33 -4.96
CA ASN A 171 8.91 14.18 -5.95
C ASN A 171 7.69 14.88 -5.33
N PHE A 172 7.85 16.09 -4.83
CA PHE A 172 6.75 16.84 -4.21
C PHE A 172 5.66 17.30 -5.21
N PHE A 173 5.90 17.14 -6.51
CA PHE A 173 4.90 17.34 -7.56
C PHE A 173 4.07 16.08 -7.84
N TYR A 174 4.33 14.98 -7.16
CA TYR A 174 3.83 13.65 -7.55
C TYR A 174 2.32 13.60 -7.71
N ALA A 175 1.56 14.05 -6.70
CA ALA A 175 0.10 14.07 -6.77
C ALA A 175 -0.41 14.93 -7.94
N GLU A 176 0.20 16.10 -8.17
CA GLU A 176 -0.18 16.99 -9.27
C GLU A 176 0.10 16.36 -10.65
N ILE A 177 1.17 15.55 -10.75
CA ILE A 177 1.48 14.82 -11.97
C ILE A 177 0.46 13.69 -12.19
N VAL A 178 0.15 12.91 -11.16
CA VAL A 178 -0.87 11.83 -11.25
C VAL A 178 -2.24 12.40 -11.63
N LYS A 179 -2.64 13.59 -11.15
CA LYS A 179 -3.88 14.28 -11.53
C LYS A 179 -4.00 14.56 -13.04
N GLN A 180 -2.92 14.55 -13.78
CA GLN A 180 -2.97 14.67 -15.24
C GLN A 180 -3.56 13.42 -15.91
N TYR A 181 -3.53 12.28 -15.21
CA TYR A 181 -3.94 10.97 -15.72
C TYR A 181 -5.15 10.38 -15.01
N VAL A 182 -5.50 10.90 -13.84
CA VAL A 182 -6.62 10.43 -13.03
C VAL A 182 -7.46 11.63 -12.60
N ASP A 183 -8.76 11.51 -12.70
CA ASP A 183 -9.68 12.51 -12.19
C ASP A 183 -9.95 12.24 -10.71
N PHE A 184 -9.47 13.13 -9.83
CA PHE A 184 -9.70 13.01 -8.38
C PHE A 184 -11.07 13.60 -7.96
N VAL A 185 -11.80 14.21 -8.90
CA VAL A 185 -13.13 14.74 -8.64
C VAL A 185 -14.15 13.59 -8.65
N GLY A 186 -14.87 13.41 -7.55
CA GLY A 186 -15.80 12.30 -7.38
C GLY A 186 -15.11 10.95 -7.21
N GLY A 187 -13.82 10.98 -6.88
CA GLY A 187 -13.00 9.80 -6.60
C GLY A 187 -13.39 9.08 -5.32
N VAL A 188 -12.63 8.07 -5.00
CA VAL A 188 -12.78 7.25 -3.80
C VAL A 188 -12.68 8.12 -2.56
N ASP A 189 -13.73 8.13 -1.74
CA ASP A 189 -13.60 8.65 -0.38
C ASP A 189 -12.67 7.70 0.39
N PRO A 190 -11.54 8.20 0.94
CA PRO A 190 -10.64 7.37 1.74
C PRO A 190 -11.33 6.68 2.90
N THR A 191 -12.45 7.22 3.38
CA THR A 191 -13.25 6.60 4.44
C THR A 191 -14.10 5.43 3.91
N ASP A 192 -14.39 5.38 2.62
CA ASP A 192 -15.17 4.33 1.97
C ASP A 192 -14.30 3.17 1.47
N VAL A 193 -12.98 3.37 1.34
CA VAL A 193 -12.07 2.26 1.09
C VAL A 193 -12.05 1.38 2.33
N ASP A 194 -12.71 0.25 2.23
CA ASP A 194 -12.69 -0.74 3.32
C ASP A 194 -11.35 -1.47 3.32
N THR A 195 -10.37 -0.82 3.90
CA THR A 195 -9.04 -1.38 4.09
C THR A 195 -9.00 -2.46 5.17
N ARG A 196 -10.14 -2.77 5.78
CA ARG A 196 -10.33 -3.77 6.83
C ARG A 196 -11.30 -4.87 6.40
N LYS A 197 -11.44 -5.11 5.11
CA LYS A 197 -12.27 -6.24 4.69
C LYS A 197 -11.74 -7.49 5.33
N ASN A 198 -12.56 -8.05 6.22
CA ASN A 198 -12.42 -9.43 6.60
C ASN A 198 -12.57 -10.25 5.32
N VAL A 199 -11.45 -10.64 4.76
CA VAL A 199 -11.47 -11.61 3.67
C VAL A 199 -12.08 -12.87 4.27
N THR A 200 -13.32 -13.15 3.92
CA THR A 200 -13.93 -14.44 4.27
C THR A 200 -13.09 -15.49 3.58
N LEU A 201 -12.31 -16.24 4.37
CA LEU A 201 -11.54 -17.34 3.81
C LEU A 201 -12.53 -18.33 3.18
N PRO A 202 -12.27 -18.84 1.98
CA PRO A 202 -13.08 -19.88 1.39
C PRO A 202 -13.22 -21.05 2.36
N SER A 203 -14.36 -21.72 2.35
CA SER A 203 -14.63 -22.85 3.25
C SER A 203 -13.61 -23.98 3.16
N ASP A 204 -12.97 -24.16 2.00
CA ASP A 204 -11.88 -25.12 1.79
C ASP A 204 -10.57 -24.73 2.51
N TRP A 205 -10.48 -23.51 3.04
CA TRP A 205 -9.36 -23.04 3.85
C TRP A 205 -9.53 -23.33 5.34
N LEU A 206 -10.72 -23.74 5.73
CA LEU A 206 -11.05 -24.17 7.09
C LEU A 206 -10.67 -25.62 7.36
N THR A 207 -10.19 -26.33 6.35
CA THR A 207 -9.72 -27.72 6.45
C THR A 207 -8.21 -27.76 6.34
N ASN A 208 -7.56 -28.76 6.92
CA ASN A 208 -6.13 -29.02 6.97
C ASN A 208 -5.40 -28.73 5.65
N ASN A 209 -5.12 -27.48 5.38
CA ASN A 209 -4.54 -27.06 4.12
C ASN A 209 -3.30 -26.23 4.37
N LEU A 210 -2.20 -26.68 3.82
CA LEU A 210 -0.96 -25.94 3.80
C LEU A 210 -1.13 -24.63 3.06
N GLY A 211 -0.70 -23.55 3.67
CA GLY A 211 -0.60 -22.23 3.09
C GLY A 211 0.54 -21.44 3.72
N TRP A 212 0.62 -20.19 3.36
CA TRP A 212 1.66 -19.30 3.86
C TRP A 212 1.03 -18.00 4.36
N LEU A 213 1.56 -17.47 5.45
CA LEU A 213 1.15 -16.18 6.01
C LEU A 213 2.37 -15.29 6.27
N GLN A 214 2.15 -13.99 6.22
CA GLN A 214 3.17 -12.98 6.52
C GLN A 214 2.54 -11.82 7.29
N CYS A 215 3.14 -11.43 8.39
CA CYS A 215 2.76 -10.22 9.11
C CYS A 215 3.24 -8.99 8.31
N VAL A 216 2.29 -8.15 7.84
CA VAL A 216 2.60 -7.06 6.89
C VAL A 216 2.54 -5.66 7.48
N GLU A 217 1.93 -5.46 8.65
CA GLU A 217 1.87 -4.15 9.30
C GLU A 217 2.43 -4.13 10.72
N ARG A 218 2.28 -5.22 11.43
CA ARG A 218 2.77 -5.37 12.79
C ARG A 218 3.16 -6.81 13.07
N GLN A 219 3.98 -7.00 14.08
CA GLN A 219 4.27 -8.34 14.61
C GLN A 219 2.97 -8.98 15.12
N SER A 220 2.91 -10.30 15.17
CA SER A 220 1.80 -11.05 15.74
C SER A 220 2.26 -11.89 16.90
N TRP A 221 1.42 -12.01 17.93
CA TRP A 221 1.63 -12.95 19.02
C TRP A 221 1.43 -14.40 18.55
N VAL A 222 2.16 -15.30 19.18
CA VAL A 222 2.05 -16.75 18.96
C VAL A 222 1.51 -17.38 20.23
N TYR A 223 0.47 -18.20 20.09
CA TYR A 223 -0.28 -18.82 21.18
C TYR A 223 -0.16 -20.32 21.14
N LYS A 224 -0.34 -20.94 22.32
CA LYS A 224 -0.34 -22.40 22.45
C LYS A 224 -1.60 -23.05 21.87
N GLU A 225 -2.72 -22.34 21.91
CA GLU A 225 -4.04 -22.79 21.44
C GLU A 225 -4.72 -21.66 20.64
N PRO A 226 -5.70 -21.98 19.77
CA PRO A 226 -6.38 -21.00 18.94
C PRO A 226 -7.45 -20.22 19.71
N ASN A 227 -7.06 -19.54 20.76
CA ASN A 227 -7.92 -18.64 21.52
C ASN A 227 -7.09 -17.52 22.22
N GLU A 228 -7.73 -16.37 22.47
CA GLU A 228 -7.08 -15.17 23.02
C GLU A 228 -6.61 -15.33 24.48
N LEU A 229 -7.15 -16.29 25.22
CA LEU A 229 -6.83 -16.55 26.61
C LEU A 229 -5.71 -17.57 26.76
N ALA A 230 -5.26 -18.17 25.68
CA ALA A 230 -4.18 -19.13 25.67
C ALA A 230 -2.83 -18.52 26.03
N GLU A 231 -1.93 -19.35 26.48
CA GLU A 231 -0.55 -18.97 26.77
C GLU A 231 0.14 -18.39 25.52
N VAL A 232 0.75 -17.20 25.65
CA VAL A 232 1.59 -16.59 24.62
C VAL A 232 2.97 -17.21 24.69
N VAL A 233 3.41 -17.84 23.61
CA VAL A 233 4.68 -18.57 23.55
C VAL A 233 5.74 -17.87 22.68
N GLY A 234 5.38 -16.77 22.00
CA GLY A 234 6.32 -16.03 21.17
C GLY A 234 5.68 -14.93 20.35
N LYS A 235 6.45 -14.45 19.38
CA LYS A 235 6.01 -13.42 18.41
C LYS A 235 6.52 -13.76 17.02
N ILE A 236 5.73 -13.44 15.99
CA ILE A 236 6.17 -13.36 14.61
C ILE A 236 6.53 -11.91 14.30
N PRO A 237 7.79 -11.62 13.96
CA PRO A 237 8.22 -10.28 13.59
C PRO A 237 7.51 -9.77 12.33
N LEU A 238 7.40 -8.45 12.22
CA LEU A 238 6.96 -7.79 10.99
C LEU A 238 7.78 -8.25 9.79
N GLY A 239 7.11 -8.57 8.69
CA GLY A 239 7.73 -9.04 7.45
C GLY A 239 8.10 -10.53 7.44
N SER A 240 8.02 -11.21 8.59
CA SER A 240 8.29 -12.66 8.65
C SER A 240 7.15 -13.46 8.07
N GLY A 241 7.50 -14.45 7.24
CA GLY A 241 6.56 -15.39 6.65
C GLY A 241 6.66 -16.79 7.29
N HIS A 242 5.52 -17.44 7.43
CA HIS A 242 5.41 -18.78 8.02
C HIS A 242 4.46 -19.64 7.20
N VAL A 243 4.79 -20.91 7.05
CA VAL A 243 3.84 -21.91 6.55
C VAL A 243 2.85 -22.20 7.67
N TYR A 244 1.56 -22.17 7.37
CA TYR A 244 0.54 -22.70 8.26
C TYR A 244 0.07 -24.09 7.80
N LEU A 245 -0.26 -24.91 8.77
CA LEU A 245 -0.56 -26.33 8.60
C LEU A 245 -2.05 -26.62 8.74
N GLU A 246 -2.74 -25.76 9.46
CA GLU A 246 -4.14 -25.94 9.86
C GLU A 246 -4.77 -24.58 10.12
N THR A 247 -6.07 -24.48 9.99
CA THR A 247 -6.85 -23.30 10.36
C THR A 247 -7.94 -23.67 11.36
N ALA A 248 -8.27 -22.73 12.26
CA ALA A 248 -9.36 -22.86 13.21
C ALA A 248 -10.18 -21.56 13.24
N TRP A 249 -11.44 -21.66 13.67
CA TRP A 249 -12.33 -20.53 13.88
C TRP A 249 -12.83 -20.54 15.32
N ASP A 250 -12.59 -19.46 16.08
CA ASP A 250 -12.98 -19.35 17.49
C ASP A 250 -14.34 -18.68 17.72
N GLY A 251 -15.09 -18.40 16.64
CA GLY A 251 -16.35 -17.65 16.65
C GLY A 251 -16.18 -16.16 16.35
N LYS A 252 -14.95 -15.64 16.38
CA LYS A 252 -14.64 -14.23 16.19
C LYS A 252 -13.61 -14.01 15.08
N ARG A 253 -12.58 -14.89 14.99
CA ARG A 253 -11.47 -14.77 14.04
C ARG A 253 -10.92 -16.13 13.62
N PHE A 254 -10.17 -16.14 12.53
CA PHE A 254 -9.38 -17.29 12.12
C PHE A 254 -8.08 -17.36 12.89
N TRP A 255 -7.63 -18.57 13.11
CA TRP A 255 -6.35 -18.92 13.69
C TRP A 255 -5.59 -19.83 12.74
N PHE A 256 -4.30 -19.62 12.64
CA PHE A 256 -3.42 -20.36 11.75
C PHE A 256 -2.41 -21.13 12.58
N LYS A 257 -2.40 -22.45 12.45
CA LYS A 257 -1.43 -23.31 13.10
C LYS A 257 -0.10 -23.25 12.36
N ILE A 258 0.94 -22.86 13.05
CA ILE A 258 2.32 -22.83 12.54
C ILE A 258 3.17 -23.95 13.17
N ALA A 259 4.46 -24.00 12.86
CA ALA A 259 5.36 -24.99 13.42
C ALA A 259 5.28 -25.10 14.96
N ASN A 260 5.59 -26.26 15.50
CA ASN A 260 5.56 -26.60 16.93
C ASN A 260 4.17 -26.57 17.56
N ASP A 261 3.13 -26.81 16.77
CA ASP A 261 1.74 -26.82 17.21
C ASP A 261 1.25 -25.49 17.83
N ASN A 262 1.88 -24.40 17.44
CA ASN A 262 1.51 -23.08 17.91
C ASN A 262 0.58 -22.37 16.94
N TRP A 263 -0.18 -21.40 17.43
CA TRP A 263 -1.23 -20.72 16.71
C TRP A 263 -0.99 -19.22 16.61
N VAL A 264 -1.33 -18.67 15.48
CA VAL A 264 -1.29 -17.24 15.20
C VAL A 264 -2.70 -16.78 14.83
N PRO A 265 -3.25 -15.76 15.49
CA PRO A 265 -4.55 -15.24 15.11
C PRO A 265 -4.48 -14.49 13.80
N GLU A 266 -5.59 -14.47 13.08
CA GLU A 266 -5.73 -13.53 12.00
C GLU A 266 -5.57 -12.11 12.54
N THR A 267 -4.65 -11.39 11.94
CA THR A 267 -4.35 -10.00 12.22
C THR A 267 -4.09 -9.31 10.89
N VAL A 268 -3.29 -8.26 10.85
CA VAL A 268 -2.87 -7.68 9.58
C VAL A 268 -1.81 -8.58 8.96
N MET A 269 -2.27 -9.54 8.17
CA MET A 269 -1.40 -10.52 7.53
C MET A 269 -1.82 -10.80 6.10
N ARG A 270 -0.85 -11.10 5.29
CA ARG A 270 -1.02 -11.63 3.95
C ARG A 270 -1.07 -13.14 4.01
N ILE A 271 -2.05 -13.73 3.34
CA ILE A 271 -2.23 -15.18 3.28
C ILE A 271 -2.17 -15.65 1.84
N GLU A 272 -1.39 -16.68 1.62
CA GLU A 272 -1.28 -17.37 0.34
C GLU A 272 -1.56 -18.86 0.51
N LYS A 273 -2.28 -19.41 -0.44
CA LYS A 273 -2.54 -20.84 -0.58
C LYS A 273 -2.42 -21.23 -2.04
N ASP A 274 -1.76 -22.35 -2.30
CA ASP A 274 -1.57 -22.90 -3.66
C ASP A 274 -0.93 -21.88 -4.62
N GLY A 275 0.01 -21.05 -4.14
CA GLY A 275 0.68 -20.01 -4.91
C GLY A 275 -0.23 -18.85 -5.33
N ARG A 276 -1.45 -18.78 -4.79
CA ARG A 276 -2.37 -17.67 -5.01
C ARG A 276 -2.47 -16.81 -3.75
N SER A 277 -2.21 -15.52 -3.89
CA SER A 277 -2.50 -14.56 -2.83
C SER A 277 -4.00 -14.48 -2.61
N LYS A 278 -4.43 -14.57 -1.37
CA LYS A 278 -5.84 -14.43 -0.96
C LYS A 278 -6.12 -13.07 -0.32
N GLY A 279 -5.20 -12.13 -0.49
CA GLY A 279 -5.32 -10.79 0.03
C GLY A 279 -4.70 -10.61 1.41
N VAL A 280 -4.86 -9.41 1.94
CA VAL A 280 -4.46 -9.05 3.29
C VAL A 280 -5.68 -9.12 4.18
N ILE A 281 -5.61 -9.92 5.23
CA ILE A 281 -6.62 -9.93 6.28
C ILE A 281 -6.32 -8.78 7.22
N TRP A 282 -7.24 -7.84 7.30
CA TRP A 282 -7.19 -6.71 8.20
C TRP A 282 -8.17 -6.96 9.34
N ASN A 283 -7.66 -7.36 10.48
CA ASN A 283 -8.47 -7.44 11.68
C ASN A 283 -7.95 -6.47 12.73
N GLU A 284 -8.83 -5.67 13.31
CA GLU A 284 -8.50 -4.94 14.52
C GLU A 284 -8.46 -5.93 15.68
N TRP A 285 -7.28 -6.11 16.19
CA TRP A 285 -7.09 -6.80 17.43
C TRP A 285 -7.45 -5.83 18.56
N ASP A 286 -8.65 -6.00 19.13
CA ASP A 286 -9.06 -5.24 20.29
C ASP A 286 -8.35 -5.78 21.53
N GLY A 287 -7.23 -5.18 21.93
CA GLY A 287 -6.77 -5.29 23.29
C GLY A 287 -5.38 -5.82 23.59
N LEU A 288 -4.55 -6.21 22.63
CA LEU A 288 -3.14 -6.50 22.89
C LEU A 288 -2.27 -5.58 22.03
N GLU A 289 -1.81 -4.49 22.59
CA GLU A 289 -0.72 -3.70 22.03
C GLU A 289 0.52 -4.60 21.93
N CYS A 290 1.00 -4.81 20.70
CA CYS A 290 2.28 -5.48 20.44
C CYS A 290 3.44 -4.50 20.56
#